data_5584d2a5d134509e14b7f31392378563
#
_entry.id   5584d2a5d134509e14b7f31392378563
#
_cell.length_a   1.000
_cell.length_b   1.000
_cell.length_c   1.000
_cell.angle_alpha   90.00
_cell.angle_beta   90.00
_cell.angle_gamma   90.00
#
_symmetry.space_group_name_H-M   'P 1'
#
loop_
_entity.id
_entity.type
_entity.pdbx_description
1 polymer ?
#
loop_
_entity_poly.entity_id
_entity_poly.type
_entity_poly.pdbx_seq_one_letter_code
_entity_poly.pdbx_strand_id
1 'polypeptide(L)'
;MKKLILLLLVAAVGYIGYLALHEKPGEGPKAEAGRKASQPVIVALEAYRLARGQYPEDLDELSLGMSGVLPKQIDGNPVLYTRTDSGYELTFSYASPLPTHCTYTTVRKWQCGYLTKKK
;
A
#
# COMPACT_ATOMS: atom_id res chain seq x y z
N MET A 1 17.84 -42.05 9.32
CA MET A 1 18.22 -40.65 9.48
C MET A 1 18.04 -39.85 8.21
N LYS A 2 18.50 -40.33 7.06
CA LYS A 2 18.35 -39.60 5.79
C LYS A 2 16.88 -39.36 5.41
N LYS A 3 16.00 -40.33 5.67
CA LYS A 3 14.55 -40.19 5.38
C LYS A 3 13.90 -39.13 6.25
N LEU A 4 14.29 -38.99 7.49
CA LEU A 4 13.76 -38.01 8.42
C LEU A 4 14.13 -36.59 7.99
N ILE A 5 15.37 -36.37 7.57
CA ILE A 5 15.85 -35.08 7.09
C ILE A 5 15.09 -34.68 5.83
N LEU A 6 14.89 -35.61 4.90
CA LEU A 6 14.13 -35.35 3.68
C LEU A 6 12.68 -34.93 3.98
N LEU A 7 12.02 -35.61 4.92
CA LEU A 7 10.65 -35.27 5.33
C LEU A 7 10.58 -33.86 5.93
N LEU A 8 11.56 -33.49 6.75
CA LEU A 8 11.61 -32.15 7.34
C LEU A 8 11.79 -31.06 6.27
N LEU A 9 12.63 -31.32 5.27
CA LEU A 9 12.85 -30.38 4.17
C LEU A 9 11.58 -30.21 3.33
N VAL A 10 10.88 -31.29 3.01
CA VAL A 10 9.61 -31.22 2.25
C VAL A 10 8.56 -30.44 3.03
N ALA A 11 8.45 -30.69 4.34
CA ALA A 11 7.50 -29.97 5.20
C ALA A 11 7.82 -28.47 5.25
N ALA A 12 9.11 -28.10 5.35
CA ALA A 12 9.52 -26.70 5.38
C ALA A 12 9.20 -25.99 4.07
N VAL A 13 9.48 -26.61 2.93
CA VAL A 13 9.18 -26.03 1.61
C VAL A 13 7.66 -25.89 1.42
N GLY A 14 6.89 -26.88 1.82
CA GLY A 14 5.43 -26.82 1.76
C GLY A 14 4.84 -25.73 2.63
N TYR A 15 5.40 -25.52 3.84
CA TYR A 15 4.95 -24.47 4.74
C TYR A 15 5.25 -23.08 4.18
N ILE A 16 6.44 -22.86 3.64
CA ILE A 16 6.80 -21.59 3.01
C ILE A 16 5.90 -21.30 1.82
N GLY A 17 5.63 -22.29 0.97
CA GLY A 17 4.71 -22.16 -0.16
C GLY A 17 3.29 -21.84 0.29
N TYR A 18 2.83 -22.48 1.36
CA TYR A 18 1.51 -22.20 1.92
C TYR A 18 1.40 -20.75 2.39
N LEU A 19 2.39 -20.24 3.12
CA LEU A 19 2.40 -18.88 3.61
C LEU A 19 2.39 -17.88 2.45
N ALA A 20 3.17 -18.12 1.40
CA ALA A 20 3.23 -17.24 0.23
C ALA A 20 1.90 -17.18 -0.51
N LEU A 21 1.18 -18.31 -0.61
CA LEU A 21 -0.09 -18.38 -1.31
C LEU A 21 -1.27 -17.86 -0.49
N HIS A 22 -1.15 -17.84 0.83
CA HIS A 22 -2.23 -17.45 1.73
C HIS A 22 -2.01 -16.11 2.43
N GLU A 23 -1.07 -15.32 1.91
CA GLU A 23 -0.83 -13.98 2.43
C GLU A 23 -2.05 -13.11 2.18
N LYS A 24 -2.54 -12.48 3.25
CA LYS A 24 -3.73 -11.64 3.18
C LYS A 24 -3.42 -10.26 2.60
N PRO A 25 -4.39 -9.60 1.96
CA PRO A 25 -4.20 -8.22 1.51
C PRO A 25 -3.80 -7.31 2.68
N GLY A 26 -2.77 -6.49 2.45
CA GLY A 26 -2.27 -5.59 3.48
C GLY A 26 -1.22 -6.19 4.40
N GLU A 27 -0.90 -7.47 4.24
CA GLU A 27 0.15 -8.15 4.97
C GLU A 27 1.37 -8.36 4.06
N GLY A 28 2.51 -8.62 4.67
CA GLY A 28 3.73 -8.93 3.94
C GLY A 28 4.59 -7.71 3.62
N PRO A 29 5.81 -7.97 3.11
CA PRO A 29 6.81 -6.92 2.92
C PRO A 29 6.43 -5.87 1.87
N LYS A 30 5.71 -6.24 0.82
CA LYS A 30 5.30 -5.27 -0.21
C LYS A 30 4.25 -4.30 0.31
N ALA A 31 3.27 -4.80 1.08
CA ALA A 31 2.25 -3.96 1.69
C ALA A 31 2.88 -2.99 2.68
N GLU A 32 3.79 -3.48 3.51
CA GLU A 32 4.50 -2.65 4.48
C GLU A 32 5.36 -1.60 3.79
N ALA A 33 6.07 -1.96 2.74
CA ALA A 33 6.88 -1.03 1.95
C ALA A 33 6.00 0.05 1.31
N GLY A 34 4.83 -0.32 0.81
CA GLY A 34 3.88 0.63 0.23
C GLY A 34 3.34 1.62 1.26
N ARG A 35 3.01 1.14 2.46
CA ARG A 35 2.58 2.02 3.54
C ARG A 35 3.69 2.98 3.98
N LYS A 36 4.93 2.48 4.07
CA LYS A 36 6.09 3.33 4.39
C LYS A 36 6.34 4.38 3.32
N ALA A 37 6.26 4.00 2.05
CA ALA A 37 6.44 4.94 0.94
C ALA A 37 5.32 5.98 0.88
N SER A 38 4.12 5.63 1.33
CA SER A 38 2.97 6.55 1.36
C SER A 38 2.99 7.49 2.55
N GLN A 39 3.73 7.19 3.60
CA GLN A 39 3.74 7.99 4.83
C GLN A 39 4.13 9.45 4.59
N PRO A 40 5.18 9.78 3.81
CA PRO A 40 5.49 11.18 3.51
C PRO A 40 4.35 11.91 2.82
N VAL A 41 3.60 11.23 1.97
CA VAL A 41 2.44 11.82 1.29
C VAL A 41 1.35 12.16 2.31
N ILE A 42 1.07 11.25 3.22
CA ILE A 42 0.06 11.44 4.28
C ILE A 42 0.46 12.63 5.17
N VAL A 43 1.71 12.69 5.60
CA VAL A 43 2.22 13.80 6.42
C VAL A 43 2.09 15.12 5.66
N ALA A 44 2.44 15.14 4.37
CA ALA A 44 2.36 16.33 3.55
C ALA A 44 0.91 16.79 3.33
N LEU A 45 -0.02 15.85 3.18
CA LEU A 45 -1.44 16.16 3.04
C LEU A 45 -1.99 16.82 4.31
N GLU A 46 -1.62 16.34 5.48
CA GLU A 46 -2.04 16.95 6.75
C GLU A 46 -1.42 18.34 6.95
N ALA A 47 -0.15 18.50 6.59
CA ALA A 47 0.51 19.81 6.66
C ALA A 47 -0.16 20.82 5.71
N TYR A 48 -0.53 20.39 4.51
CA TYR A 48 -1.23 21.23 3.55
C TYR A 48 -2.58 21.70 4.09
N ARG A 49 -3.35 20.77 4.67
CA ARG A 49 -4.65 21.09 5.27
C ARG A 49 -4.51 22.10 6.42
N LEU A 50 -3.52 21.90 7.28
CA LEU A 50 -3.27 22.81 8.41
C LEU A 50 -2.92 24.21 7.92
N ALA A 51 -2.15 24.31 6.83
CA ALA A 51 -1.72 25.60 6.29
C ALA A 51 -2.82 26.29 5.47
N ARG A 52 -3.66 25.54 4.78
CA ARG A 52 -4.62 26.10 3.82
C ARG A 52 -6.08 25.86 4.14
N GLY A 53 -6.38 25.08 5.18
CA GLY A 53 -7.75 24.82 5.62
C GLY A 53 -8.46 23.71 4.87
N GLN A 54 -7.86 23.15 3.83
CA GLN A 54 -8.43 22.07 3.06
C GLN A 54 -7.34 21.21 2.42
N TYR A 55 -7.70 20.01 2.00
CA TYR A 55 -6.78 19.14 1.27
C TYR A 55 -6.62 19.61 -0.17
N PRO A 56 -5.47 19.31 -0.82
CA PRO A 56 -5.28 19.70 -2.22
C PRO A 56 -6.19 18.92 -3.16
N GLU A 57 -6.42 19.43 -4.36
CA GLU A 57 -7.22 18.73 -5.36
C GLU A 57 -6.50 17.54 -5.96
N ASP A 58 -5.16 17.64 -6.07
CA ASP A 58 -4.33 16.56 -6.59
C ASP A 58 -2.96 16.58 -5.92
N LEU A 59 -2.15 15.54 -6.18
CA LEU A 59 -0.82 15.43 -5.61
C LEU A 59 0.18 16.41 -6.24
N ASP A 60 -0.06 16.86 -7.46
CA ASP A 60 0.81 17.84 -8.10
C ASP A 60 0.75 19.17 -7.36
N GLU A 61 -0.43 19.57 -6.91
CA GLU A 61 -0.61 20.77 -6.11
C GLU A 61 0.17 20.67 -4.79
N LEU A 62 0.17 19.49 -4.18
CA LEU A 62 0.93 19.22 -2.97
C LEU A 62 2.44 19.35 -3.21
N SER A 63 2.94 18.81 -4.31
CA SER A 63 4.37 18.84 -4.65
C SER A 63 4.92 20.23 -4.81
N LEU A 64 4.13 21.16 -5.29
CA LEU A 64 4.57 22.55 -5.52
C LEU A 64 4.95 23.27 -4.23
N GLY A 65 4.39 22.86 -3.10
CA GLY A 65 4.67 23.49 -1.82
C GLY A 65 5.71 22.78 -0.97
N MET A 66 6.37 21.75 -1.52
CA MET A 66 7.27 20.91 -0.74
C MET A 66 8.71 20.94 -1.26
N SER A 67 9.64 20.81 -0.33
CA SER A 67 11.07 20.78 -0.64
C SER A 67 11.59 19.40 -1.01
N GLY A 68 10.73 18.43 -1.22
CA GLY A 68 11.11 17.06 -1.57
C GLY A 68 10.25 16.48 -2.67
N VAL A 69 10.70 15.39 -3.25
CA VAL A 69 9.95 14.66 -4.27
C VAL A 69 9.08 13.61 -3.59
N LEU A 70 7.77 13.71 -3.80
CA LEU A 70 6.84 12.70 -3.29
C LEU A 70 6.83 11.49 -4.21
N PRO A 71 6.67 10.28 -3.67
CA PRO A 71 6.59 9.09 -4.50
C PRO A 71 5.31 9.14 -5.36
N LYS A 72 5.49 8.98 -6.67
CA LYS A 72 4.36 8.93 -7.61
C LYS A 72 3.98 7.51 -7.96
N GLN A 73 4.87 6.55 -7.70
CA GLN A 73 4.67 5.14 -7.98
C GLN A 73 5.15 4.30 -6.81
N ILE A 74 4.43 3.20 -6.55
CA ILE A 74 4.82 2.20 -5.57
C ILE A 74 4.69 0.86 -6.27
N ASP A 75 5.76 0.03 -6.24
CA ASP A 75 5.83 -1.26 -6.93
C ASP A 75 5.50 -1.14 -8.43
N GLY A 76 5.95 -0.04 -9.06
CA GLY A 76 5.70 0.21 -10.47
C GLY A 76 4.31 0.69 -10.83
N ASN A 77 3.41 0.80 -9.86
CA ASN A 77 2.04 1.25 -10.08
C ASN A 77 1.85 2.68 -9.57
N PRO A 78 1.03 3.50 -10.25
CA PRO A 78 0.83 4.87 -9.80
C PRO A 78 0.11 4.93 -8.45
N VAL A 79 0.50 5.91 -7.64
CA VAL A 79 -0.22 6.24 -6.42
C VAL A 79 -1.42 7.10 -6.81
N LEU A 80 -2.61 6.68 -6.42
CA LEU A 80 -3.85 7.36 -6.77
C LEU A 80 -4.35 8.19 -5.59
N TYR A 81 -4.74 9.41 -5.86
CA TYR A 81 -5.24 10.34 -4.86
C TYR A 81 -6.54 10.96 -5.34
N THR A 82 -7.54 11.00 -4.46
CA THR A 82 -8.81 11.66 -4.73
C THR A 82 -9.26 12.41 -3.48
N ARG A 83 -9.55 13.70 -3.64
CA ARG A 83 -10.15 14.47 -2.55
C ARG A 83 -11.64 14.11 -2.45
N THR A 84 -12.11 13.93 -1.21
CA THR A 84 -13.51 13.61 -0.91
C THR A 84 -14.11 14.67 0.00
N ASP A 85 -15.42 14.64 0.21
CA ASP A 85 -16.09 15.57 1.11
C ASP A 85 -15.61 15.42 2.56
N SER A 86 -15.22 14.20 2.96
CA SER A 86 -14.77 13.91 4.32
C SER A 86 -13.25 13.92 4.48
N GLY A 87 -12.51 14.20 3.39
CA GLY A 87 -11.05 14.21 3.45
C GLY A 87 -10.44 13.79 2.12
N TYR A 88 -9.84 12.61 2.06
CA TYR A 88 -9.24 12.11 0.84
C TYR A 88 -9.13 10.58 0.86
N GLU A 89 -8.87 10.02 -0.30
CA GLU A 89 -8.51 8.61 -0.48
C GLU A 89 -7.15 8.54 -1.18
N LEU A 90 -6.22 7.81 -0.59
CA LEU A 90 -4.89 7.60 -1.15
C LEU A 90 -4.70 6.09 -1.33
N THR A 91 -4.47 5.67 -2.57
CA THR A 91 -4.39 4.24 -2.91
C THR A 91 -3.08 3.90 -3.57
N PHE A 92 -2.47 2.81 -3.14
CA PHE A 92 -1.37 2.18 -3.88
C PHE A 92 -1.73 0.73 -4.17
N SER A 93 -1.11 0.19 -5.22
CA SER A 93 -1.36 -1.18 -5.67
C SER A 93 -0.06 -1.94 -5.80
N TYR A 94 -0.13 -3.23 -5.56
CA TYR A 94 1.02 -4.13 -5.69
C TYR A 94 0.54 -5.53 -6.07
N ALA A 95 1.45 -6.36 -6.54
CA ALA A 95 1.14 -7.76 -6.86
C ALA A 95 2.02 -8.68 -6.01
N SER A 96 1.40 -9.49 -5.13
CA SER A 96 2.11 -10.49 -4.35
C SER A 96 1.14 -11.31 -3.50
N PRO A 97 0.81 -12.52 -3.88
CA PRO A 97 0.92 -13.11 -5.21
C PRO A 97 -0.13 -12.60 -6.19
N LEU A 98 -1.23 -12.04 -5.67
CA LEU A 98 -2.35 -11.53 -6.47
C LEU A 98 -2.34 -10.01 -6.48
N PRO A 99 -2.89 -9.37 -7.54
CA PRO A 99 -3.04 -7.92 -7.54
C PRO A 99 -3.83 -7.45 -6.32
N THR A 100 -3.26 -6.50 -5.59
CA THR A 100 -3.82 -6.02 -4.32
C THR A 100 -3.73 -4.50 -4.30
N HIS A 101 -4.70 -3.86 -3.68
CA HIS A 101 -4.67 -2.42 -3.45
C HIS A 101 -4.86 -2.12 -1.97
N CYS A 102 -4.25 -1.04 -1.52
CA CYS A 102 -4.42 -0.52 -0.17
C CYS A 102 -4.84 0.94 -0.26
N THR A 103 -5.91 1.29 0.44
CA THR A 103 -6.45 2.65 0.44
C THR A 103 -6.40 3.22 1.85
N TYR A 104 -5.87 4.43 1.96
CA TYR A 104 -5.86 5.19 3.20
C TYR A 104 -6.91 6.29 3.12
N THR A 105 -7.74 6.37 4.16
CA THR A 105 -8.66 7.48 4.34
C THR A 105 -8.47 8.07 5.74
N THR A 106 -8.90 9.30 5.93
CA THR A 106 -8.79 9.96 7.23
C THR A 106 -9.63 9.28 8.31
N VAL A 107 -10.69 8.60 7.92
CA VAL A 107 -11.63 7.96 8.84
C VAL A 107 -11.23 6.51 9.14
N ARG A 108 -10.93 5.74 8.10
CA ARG A 108 -10.72 4.29 8.23
C ARG A 108 -9.26 3.87 8.29
N LYS A 109 -8.33 4.80 8.00
CA LYS A 109 -6.92 4.50 7.87
C LYS A 109 -6.69 3.48 6.77
N TRP A 110 -5.77 2.54 6.93
CA TRP A 110 -5.45 1.61 5.87
C TRP A 110 -6.47 0.47 5.75
N GLN A 111 -6.97 0.25 4.55
CA GLN A 111 -7.77 -0.91 4.21
C GLN A 111 -7.27 -1.49 2.90
N CYS A 112 -7.03 -2.78 2.87
CA CYS A 112 -6.48 -3.47 1.71
C CYS A 112 -7.41 -4.58 1.25
N GLY A 113 -7.41 -4.83 -0.06
CA GLY A 113 -8.21 -5.88 -0.67
C GLY A 113 -7.62 -6.29 -2.00
N TYR A 114 -8.06 -7.42 -2.53
CA TYR A 114 -7.64 -7.85 -3.85
C TYR A 114 -8.33 -7.01 -4.91
N LEU A 115 -7.58 -6.72 -5.99
CA LEU A 115 -8.15 -6.08 -7.15
C LEU A 115 -9.02 -7.10 -7.88
N THR A 116 -10.32 -6.84 -7.90
CA THR A 116 -11.26 -7.67 -8.64
C THR A 116 -11.68 -6.94 -9.90
N LYS A 117 -11.78 -7.66 -11.01
CA LYS A 117 -12.29 -7.07 -12.23
C LYS A 117 -13.78 -6.83 -12.07
N LYS A 118 -14.16 -5.58 -12.07
CA LYS A 118 -15.58 -5.22 -12.16
C LYS A 118 -15.99 -5.25 -13.61
N LYS A 119 -17.08 -5.90 -13.84
CA LYS A 119 -17.70 -5.90 -15.16
C LYS A 119 -18.56 -4.66 -15.35
#